data_acb707e71e9302d28f970fcd14e5a2fb
#
_entry.id   acb707e71e9302d28f970fcd14e5a2fb
#
_cell.length_a   1.000
_cell.length_b   1.000
_cell.length_c   1.000
_cell.angle_alpha   90.00
_cell.angle_beta   90.00
_cell.angle_gamma   90.00
#
_symmetry.space_group_name_H-M   'P 1'
#
loop_
_entity.id
_entity.type
_entity.pdbx_description
1 polymer ?
#
loop_
_entity_poly.entity_id
_entity_poly.type
_entity_poly.pdbx_seq_one_letter_code
_entity_poly.pdbx_strand_id
1 'polypeptide(L)'
;MSTKMTNKKEVAIDAEQSTANQVLREILTGSPVRTLLSILVGFLVGAIFMVAFNPEVLNAMSYIFGRPADAFAAMGKTISDGYGALFRGAIYNTQASDFAAAIRPITETLRFAAPMIMAGLGIGLGFRVGLFNIGAVGQMAFALIGVTYVSTRIELPFIIHSLVAIIVAVVFAGAWGGIVGYLKAKTGAHEVIVTIMLNYVALNLFTFFLRTPGLLLEEGGAGTPKSDPPAETAALPNLFTDEYRLHWGLVLAVAATFFYWWLMERSTIGYRFRMVGFNSSAAKASGIRVERTFVWAMAASAAFAGLAAANQGLTSVGGVTPSIHANIGFDAITVALLGGSRAGGIFLAGLLFGAFKAGGPAMQVVGVAPEILNVVQALIVMFIAAPPLIRALFRLPQPPKRKPISEIGRASCRER
;
A
#
# COMPACT_ATOMS: atom_id res chain seq x y z
N MET A 1 -31.50 41.60 -40.08
CA MET A 1 -31.64 41.15 -38.68
C MET A 1 -31.34 39.64 -38.47
N SER A 2 -31.30 38.86 -39.57
CA SER A 2 -31.07 37.37 -39.54
C SER A 2 -29.61 36.95 -39.35
N THR A 3 -28.63 37.69 -39.86
CA THR A 3 -27.20 37.30 -39.86
C THR A 3 -26.50 37.45 -38.49
N LYS A 4 -27.06 38.29 -37.58
CA LYS A 4 -26.52 38.44 -36.21
C LYS A 4 -26.94 37.33 -35.25
N MET A 5 -28.05 36.62 -35.52
CA MET A 5 -28.54 35.52 -34.66
C MET A 5 -27.82 34.21 -34.96
N THR A 6 -27.41 33.94 -36.20
CA THR A 6 -26.63 32.74 -36.57
C THR A 6 -25.24 32.77 -35.96
N ASN A 7 -24.57 33.91 -35.96
CA ASN A 7 -23.22 34.06 -35.40
C ASN A 7 -23.19 33.90 -33.87
N LYS A 8 -24.27 34.28 -33.16
CA LYS A 8 -24.37 34.09 -31.69
C LYS A 8 -24.62 32.63 -31.28
N LYS A 9 -25.35 31.86 -32.11
CA LYS A 9 -25.56 30.42 -31.88
C LYS A 9 -24.32 29.59 -32.17
N GLU A 10 -23.59 29.88 -33.25
CA GLU A 10 -22.33 29.21 -33.58
C GLU A 10 -21.26 29.47 -32.52
N VAL A 11 -21.09 30.74 -32.07
CA VAL A 11 -20.15 31.06 -30.98
C VAL A 11 -20.53 30.41 -29.65
N ALA A 12 -21.83 30.21 -29.37
CA ALA A 12 -22.29 29.53 -28.17
C ALA A 12 -22.05 27.99 -28.25
N ILE A 13 -22.25 27.40 -29.43
CA ILE A 13 -22.00 25.97 -29.68
C ILE A 13 -20.48 25.65 -29.59
N ASP A 14 -19.64 26.54 -30.17
CA ASP A 14 -18.19 26.42 -30.09
C ASP A 14 -17.66 26.60 -28.64
N ALA A 15 -18.28 27.51 -27.86
CA ALA A 15 -17.93 27.72 -26.47
C ALA A 15 -18.34 26.53 -25.60
N GLU A 16 -19.50 25.92 -25.86
CA GLU A 16 -19.99 24.75 -25.12
C GLU A 16 -19.19 23.47 -25.47
N GLN A 17 -18.84 23.28 -26.73
CA GLN A 17 -17.93 22.23 -27.17
C GLN A 17 -16.50 22.43 -26.64
N SER A 18 -16.01 23.66 -26.53
CA SER A 18 -14.74 24.02 -25.91
C SER A 18 -14.73 23.67 -24.42
N THR A 19 -15.81 23.92 -23.71
CA THR A 19 -15.95 23.61 -22.27
C THR A 19 -16.04 22.10 -22.02
N ALA A 20 -16.85 21.39 -22.85
CA ALA A 20 -16.93 19.92 -22.77
C ALA A 20 -15.57 19.27 -23.07
N ASN A 21 -14.85 19.75 -24.08
CA ASN A 21 -13.50 19.26 -24.38
C ASN A 21 -12.48 19.59 -23.29
N GLN A 22 -12.62 20.72 -22.60
CA GLN A 22 -11.79 21.06 -21.45
C GLN A 22 -12.07 20.14 -20.25
N VAL A 23 -13.34 19.90 -19.93
CA VAL A 23 -13.76 18.98 -18.87
C VAL A 23 -13.30 17.55 -19.18
N LEU A 24 -13.46 17.09 -20.41
CA LEU A 24 -12.97 15.78 -20.84
C LEU A 24 -11.43 15.67 -20.72
N ARG A 25 -10.71 16.74 -21.08
CA ARG A 25 -9.25 16.82 -20.88
C ARG A 25 -8.88 16.79 -19.41
N GLU A 26 -9.57 17.50 -18.55
CA GLU A 26 -9.32 17.48 -17.10
C GLU A 26 -9.58 16.10 -16.50
N ILE A 27 -10.65 15.43 -16.90
CA ILE A 27 -10.96 14.05 -16.49
C ILE A 27 -9.87 13.10 -16.98
N LEU A 28 -9.51 13.12 -18.26
CA LEU A 28 -8.52 12.24 -18.87
C LEU A 28 -7.08 12.49 -18.37
N THR A 29 -6.77 13.71 -17.95
CA THR A 29 -5.48 14.04 -17.34
C THR A 29 -5.48 13.83 -15.82
N GLY A 30 -6.62 13.54 -15.23
CA GLY A 30 -6.82 13.33 -13.80
C GLY A 30 -6.04 12.15 -13.24
N SER A 31 -5.65 12.26 -11.98
CA SER A 31 -4.98 11.18 -11.26
C SER A 31 -5.79 9.86 -11.24
N PRO A 32 -7.13 9.87 -11.01
CA PRO A 32 -7.92 8.63 -10.93
C PRO A 32 -7.92 7.83 -12.24
N VAL A 33 -8.06 8.50 -13.38
CA VAL A 33 -8.08 7.83 -14.70
C VAL A 33 -6.74 7.15 -14.99
N ARG A 34 -5.64 7.82 -14.69
CA ARG A 34 -4.30 7.23 -14.85
C ARG A 34 -4.11 6.00 -13.97
N THR A 35 -4.56 6.07 -12.73
CA THR A 35 -4.52 4.94 -11.79
C THR A 35 -5.33 3.75 -12.34
N LEU A 36 -6.55 4.00 -12.82
CA LEU A 36 -7.42 2.96 -13.38
C LEU A 36 -6.82 2.34 -14.64
N LEU A 37 -6.26 3.14 -15.55
CA LEU A 37 -5.55 2.66 -16.74
C LEU A 37 -4.29 1.85 -16.36
N SER A 38 -3.55 2.26 -15.33
CA SER A 38 -2.38 1.51 -14.84
C SER A 38 -2.78 0.12 -14.33
N ILE A 39 -3.89 0.05 -13.59
CA ILE A 39 -4.44 -1.23 -13.10
C ILE A 39 -4.87 -2.11 -14.28
N LEU A 40 -5.59 -1.55 -15.24
CA LEU A 40 -6.05 -2.27 -16.43
C LEU A 40 -4.88 -2.84 -17.25
N VAL A 41 -3.84 -2.05 -17.48
CA VAL A 41 -2.63 -2.52 -18.18
C VAL A 41 -1.93 -3.60 -17.37
N GLY A 42 -1.84 -3.46 -16.05
CA GLY A 42 -1.29 -4.50 -15.18
C GLY A 42 -2.00 -5.84 -15.35
N PHE A 43 -3.34 -5.84 -15.32
CA PHE A 43 -4.13 -7.05 -15.56
C PHE A 43 -3.96 -7.59 -16.99
N LEU A 44 -3.91 -6.72 -18.00
CA LEU A 44 -3.73 -7.15 -19.39
C LEU A 44 -2.37 -7.85 -19.58
N VAL A 45 -1.31 -7.28 -19.01
CA VAL A 45 0.01 -7.90 -19.05
C VAL A 45 0.03 -9.18 -18.20
N GLY A 46 -0.64 -9.21 -17.06
CA GLY A 46 -0.85 -10.43 -16.26
C GLY A 46 -1.52 -11.55 -17.06
N ALA A 47 -2.54 -11.22 -17.85
CA ALA A 47 -3.18 -12.19 -18.76
C ALA A 47 -2.19 -12.75 -19.80
N ILE A 48 -1.33 -11.89 -20.37
CA ILE A 48 -0.28 -12.33 -21.30
C ILE A 48 0.68 -13.30 -20.61
N PHE A 49 1.11 -13.00 -19.39
CA PHE A 49 1.98 -13.90 -18.63
C PHE A 49 1.29 -15.24 -18.28
N MET A 50 0.02 -15.20 -17.87
CA MET A 50 -0.75 -16.43 -17.62
C MET A 50 -0.76 -17.33 -18.86
N VAL A 51 -1.02 -16.76 -20.02
CA VAL A 51 -1.04 -17.48 -21.31
C VAL A 51 0.34 -17.99 -21.70
N ALA A 52 1.38 -17.16 -21.56
CA ALA A 52 2.73 -17.47 -21.99
C ALA A 52 3.39 -18.61 -21.18
N PHE A 53 3.00 -18.77 -19.91
CA PHE A 53 3.58 -19.77 -19.02
C PHE A 53 2.66 -20.96 -18.70
N ASN A 54 1.46 -21.02 -19.30
CA ASN A 54 0.55 -22.14 -19.10
C ASN A 54 0.91 -23.32 -20.01
N PRO A 55 1.18 -24.53 -19.45
CA PRO A 55 1.53 -25.71 -20.25
C PRO A 55 0.47 -26.14 -21.26
N GLU A 56 -0.83 -26.00 -20.91
CA GLU A 56 -1.94 -26.35 -21.82
C GLU A 56 -1.93 -25.44 -23.05
N VAL A 57 -1.68 -24.14 -22.84
CA VAL A 57 -1.57 -23.17 -23.96
C VAL A 57 -0.35 -23.46 -24.82
N LEU A 58 0.82 -23.71 -24.20
CA LEU A 58 2.05 -24.04 -24.93
C LEU A 58 1.88 -25.30 -25.78
N ASN A 59 1.20 -26.33 -25.26
CA ASN A 59 0.90 -27.51 -25.99
C ASN A 59 -0.04 -27.22 -27.19
N ALA A 60 -1.10 -26.43 -26.97
CA ALA A 60 -2.03 -26.05 -28.04
C ALA A 60 -1.36 -25.17 -29.12
N MET A 61 -0.39 -24.33 -28.72
CA MET A 61 0.41 -23.52 -29.64
C MET A 61 1.32 -24.35 -30.56
N SER A 62 1.75 -25.55 -30.16
CA SER A 62 2.63 -26.41 -30.96
C SER A 62 1.96 -26.87 -32.26
N TYR A 63 0.63 -26.93 -32.32
CA TYR A 63 -0.18 -27.31 -33.50
C TYR A 63 -1.17 -26.24 -33.94
N ILE A 64 -0.90 -24.98 -33.65
CA ILE A 64 -1.78 -23.83 -33.92
C ILE A 64 -2.17 -23.72 -35.41
N PHE A 65 -1.26 -24.07 -36.34
CA PHE A 65 -1.54 -24.04 -37.76
C PHE A 65 -2.52 -25.14 -38.22
N GLY A 66 -2.65 -26.24 -37.44
CA GLY A 66 -3.61 -27.31 -37.73
C GLY A 66 -4.98 -27.06 -37.11
N ARG A 67 -5.00 -26.53 -35.87
CA ARG A 67 -6.24 -26.27 -35.10
C ARG A 67 -6.11 -24.96 -34.31
N PRO A 68 -6.26 -23.80 -34.94
CA PRO A 68 -6.11 -22.51 -34.24
C PRO A 68 -7.17 -22.31 -33.15
N ALA A 69 -8.36 -22.87 -33.31
CA ALA A 69 -9.45 -22.73 -32.34
C ALA A 69 -9.07 -23.30 -30.96
N ASP A 70 -8.32 -24.41 -30.90
CA ASP A 70 -7.91 -25.04 -29.65
C ASP A 70 -6.94 -24.10 -28.85
N ALA A 71 -6.01 -23.45 -29.56
CA ALA A 71 -5.08 -22.50 -28.93
C ALA A 71 -5.82 -21.30 -28.37
N PHE A 72 -6.75 -20.69 -29.11
CA PHE A 72 -7.54 -19.55 -28.63
C PHE A 72 -8.48 -19.97 -27.48
N ALA A 73 -9.05 -21.15 -27.53
CA ALA A 73 -9.88 -21.68 -26.44
C ALA A 73 -9.06 -21.91 -25.17
N ALA A 74 -7.85 -22.49 -25.28
CA ALA A 74 -6.93 -22.67 -24.15
C ALA A 74 -6.50 -21.34 -23.54
N MET A 75 -6.17 -20.34 -24.36
CA MET A 75 -5.85 -18.98 -23.88
C MET A 75 -7.04 -18.35 -23.13
N GLY A 76 -8.24 -18.39 -23.71
CA GLY A 76 -9.45 -17.85 -23.11
C GLY A 76 -9.78 -18.54 -21.78
N LYS A 77 -9.66 -19.86 -21.73
CA LYS A 77 -9.88 -20.66 -20.52
C LYS A 77 -8.88 -20.28 -19.44
N THR A 78 -7.57 -20.21 -19.74
CA THR A 78 -6.53 -19.86 -18.78
C THR A 78 -6.77 -18.47 -18.16
N ILE A 79 -7.15 -17.47 -18.95
CA ILE A 79 -7.44 -16.12 -18.47
C ILE A 79 -8.71 -16.12 -17.61
N SER A 80 -9.77 -16.79 -18.07
CA SER A 80 -11.05 -16.86 -17.35
C SER A 80 -10.90 -17.61 -16.02
N ASP A 81 -10.23 -18.76 -16.03
CA ASP A 81 -10.01 -19.57 -14.82
C ASP A 81 -9.12 -18.85 -13.83
N GLY A 82 -8.04 -18.21 -14.29
CA GLY A 82 -7.11 -17.45 -13.47
C GLY A 82 -7.76 -16.25 -12.77
N TYR A 83 -8.40 -15.37 -13.53
CA TYR A 83 -9.09 -14.21 -12.93
C TYR A 83 -10.37 -14.58 -12.21
N GLY A 84 -11.07 -15.61 -12.68
CA GLY A 84 -12.22 -16.19 -11.97
C GLY A 84 -11.80 -16.77 -10.61
N ALA A 85 -10.66 -17.44 -10.53
CA ALA A 85 -10.10 -17.92 -9.26
C ALA A 85 -9.67 -16.76 -8.36
N LEU A 86 -9.02 -15.72 -8.91
CA LEU A 86 -8.69 -14.50 -8.17
C LEU A 86 -9.94 -13.88 -7.54
N PHE A 87 -11.02 -13.72 -8.31
CA PHE A 87 -12.28 -13.17 -7.82
C PHE A 87 -12.88 -14.05 -6.71
N ARG A 88 -12.94 -15.37 -6.93
CA ARG A 88 -13.46 -16.33 -5.95
C ARG A 88 -12.62 -16.38 -4.67
N GLY A 89 -11.32 -16.22 -4.78
CA GLY A 89 -10.41 -16.22 -3.63
C GLY A 89 -10.30 -14.88 -2.88
N ALA A 90 -10.67 -13.77 -3.53
CA ALA A 90 -10.53 -12.44 -2.97
C ALA A 90 -11.85 -11.77 -2.55
N ILE A 91 -12.94 -12.00 -3.28
CA ILE A 91 -14.20 -11.27 -3.10
C ILE A 91 -15.34 -12.22 -2.70
N TYR A 92 -15.71 -13.13 -3.57
CA TYR A 92 -16.86 -13.98 -3.34
C TYR A 92 -16.70 -15.34 -4.00
N ASN A 93 -16.83 -16.42 -3.22
CA ASN A 93 -16.71 -17.77 -3.74
C ASN A 93 -18.06 -18.26 -4.30
N THR A 94 -18.21 -18.18 -5.61
CA THR A 94 -19.42 -18.61 -6.32
C THR A 94 -19.65 -20.13 -6.33
N GLN A 95 -18.67 -20.92 -5.89
CA GLN A 95 -18.71 -22.39 -5.83
C GLN A 95 -18.93 -22.93 -4.41
N ALA A 96 -19.12 -22.03 -3.44
CA ALA A 96 -19.34 -22.42 -2.05
C ALA A 96 -20.72 -23.05 -1.86
N SER A 97 -20.79 -24.02 -0.94
CA SER A 97 -22.02 -24.73 -0.59
C SER A 97 -22.94 -23.93 0.35
N ASP A 98 -22.37 -22.99 1.10
CA ASP A 98 -23.08 -22.17 2.07
C ASP A 98 -22.66 -20.70 1.98
N PHE A 99 -23.47 -19.81 2.59
CA PHE A 99 -23.23 -18.38 2.54
C PHE A 99 -21.96 -17.98 3.30
N ALA A 100 -21.60 -18.66 4.37
CA ALA A 100 -20.43 -18.38 5.16
C ALA A 100 -19.14 -18.62 4.36
N ALA A 101 -19.05 -19.78 3.70
CA ALA A 101 -17.94 -20.09 2.80
C ALA A 101 -17.90 -19.17 1.57
N ALA A 102 -19.06 -18.67 1.10
CA ALA A 102 -19.13 -17.75 -0.03
C ALA A 102 -18.53 -16.37 0.28
N ILE A 103 -18.72 -15.83 1.49
CA ILE A 103 -18.22 -14.52 1.90
C ILE A 103 -16.83 -14.56 2.55
N ARG A 104 -16.33 -15.73 2.92
CA ARG A 104 -15.00 -15.88 3.55
C ARG A 104 -13.86 -15.22 2.76
N PRO A 105 -13.79 -15.22 1.42
CA PRO A 105 -12.75 -14.54 0.65
C PRO A 105 -12.66 -13.04 0.94
N ILE A 106 -13.77 -12.33 1.10
CA ILE A 106 -13.73 -10.90 1.40
C ILE A 106 -13.18 -10.65 2.82
N THR A 107 -13.47 -11.52 3.79
CA THR A 107 -12.92 -11.39 5.14
C THR A 107 -11.40 -11.63 5.15
N GLU A 108 -10.90 -12.57 4.35
CA GLU A 108 -9.46 -12.76 4.15
C GLU A 108 -8.82 -11.56 3.46
N THR A 109 -9.46 -10.98 2.44
CA THR A 109 -9.01 -9.73 1.80
C THR A 109 -8.86 -8.60 2.82
N LEU A 110 -9.85 -8.40 3.68
CA LEU A 110 -9.83 -7.37 4.73
C LEU A 110 -8.74 -7.64 5.77
N ARG A 111 -8.51 -8.91 6.11
CA ARG A 111 -7.45 -9.33 7.02
C ARG A 111 -6.06 -9.00 6.48
N PHE A 112 -5.80 -9.30 5.20
CA PHE A 112 -4.52 -8.96 4.57
C PHE A 112 -4.38 -7.45 4.29
N ALA A 113 -5.48 -6.75 4.02
CA ALA A 113 -5.46 -5.32 3.75
C ALA A 113 -5.10 -4.50 5.00
N ALA A 114 -5.54 -4.89 6.19
CA ALA A 114 -5.36 -4.11 7.41
C ALA A 114 -3.89 -3.71 7.68
N PRO A 115 -2.91 -4.62 7.76
CA PRO A 115 -1.51 -4.25 7.99
C PRO A 115 -0.91 -3.47 6.81
N MET A 116 -1.32 -3.74 5.56
CA MET A 116 -0.84 -3.02 4.38
C MET A 116 -1.33 -1.57 4.37
N ILE A 117 -2.59 -1.32 4.78
CA ILE A 117 -3.13 0.03 4.94
C ILE A 117 -2.29 0.78 5.97
N MET A 118 -2.10 0.22 7.17
CA MET A 118 -1.38 0.87 8.25
C MET A 118 0.07 1.19 7.86
N ALA A 119 0.82 0.24 7.32
CA ALA A 119 2.17 0.48 6.85
C ALA A 119 2.22 1.50 5.70
N GLY A 120 1.25 1.41 4.75
CA GLY A 120 1.12 2.35 3.64
C GLY A 120 0.85 3.79 4.08
N LEU A 121 0.05 3.99 5.13
CA LEU A 121 -0.17 5.32 5.73
C LEU A 121 1.14 5.91 6.25
N GLY A 122 1.98 5.09 6.91
CA GLY A 122 3.30 5.51 7.39
C GLY A 122 4.20 5.98 6.25
N ILE A 123 4.31 5.18 5.19
CA ILE A 123 5.13 5.53 4.01
C ILE A 123 4.56 6.76 3.30
N GLY A 124 3.23 6.84 3.14
CA GLY A 124 2.56 8.00 2.57
C GLY A 124 2.82 9.29 3.35
N LEU A 125 2.95 9.21 4.69
CA LEU A 125 3.38 10.34 5.52
C LEU A 125 4.80 10.77 5.15
N GLY A 126 5.73 9.83 5.05
CA GLY A 126 7.11 10.09 4.62
C GLY A 126 7.15 10.84 3.29
N PHE A 127 6.45 10.35 2.27
CA PHE A 127 6.39 10.98 0.94
C PHE A 127 5.87 12.42 0.96
N ARG A 128 4.88 12.71 1.81
CA ARG A 128 4.34 14.07 1.95
C ARG A 128 5.28 15.05 2.65
N VAL A 129 6.27 14.53 3.37
CA VAL A 129 7.36 15.32 4.01
C VAL A 129 8.58 15.43 3.09
N GLY A 130 8.57 14.75 1.95
CA GLY A 130 9.72 14.67 1.06
C GLY A 130 10.80 13.68 1.53
N LEU A 131 10.41 12.70 2.37
CA LEU A 131 11.27 11.64 2.88
C LEU A 131 10.88 10.30 2.25
N PHE A 132 11.86 9.55 1.78
CA PHE A 132 11.64 8.23 1.19
C PHE A 132 11.95 7.14 2.22
N ASN A 133 10.91 6.68 2.95
CA ASN A 133 11.06 5.66 3.98
C ASN A 133 10.93 4.25 3.36
N ILE A 134 12.07 3.58 3.10
CA ILE A 134 12.13 2.16 2.71
C ILE A 134 12.29 1.25 3.95
N GLY A 135 12.33 1.83 5.13
CA GLY A 135 12.60 1.15 6.40
C GLY A 135 11.42 0.43 7.02
N ALA A 136 10.25 0.40 6.40
CA ALA A 136 9.06 -0.16 7.01
C ALA A 136 9.22 -1.63 7.43
N VAL A 137 9.98 -2.43 6.66
CA VAL A 137 10.28 -3.83 7.00
C VAL A 137 11.04 -3.92 8.34
N GLY A 138 12.11 -3.15 8.51
CA GLY A 138 12.89 -3.14 9.75
C GLY A 138 12.15 -2.50 10.92
N GLN A 139 11.35 -1.46 10.64
CA GLN A 139 10.49 -0.82 11.65
C GLN A 139 9.44 -1.81 12.17
N MET A 140 8.82 -2.60 11.29
CA MET A 140 7.92 -3.69 11.67
C MET A 140 8.66 -4.78 12.46
N ALA A 141 9.83 -5.23 11.97
CA ALA A 141 10.61 -6.28 12.65
C ALA A 141 11.03 -5.85 14.06
N PHE A 142 11.47 -4.60 14.23
CA PHE A 142 11.83 -4.08 15.56
C PHE A 142 10.59 -3.92 16.47
N ALA A 143 9.44 -3.51 15.92
CA ALA A 143 8.18 -3.45 16.64
C ALA A 143 7.69 -4.84 17.07
N LEU A 144 7.89 -5.87 16.22
CA LEU A 144 7.56 -7.26 16.54
C LEU A 144 8.33 -7.79 17.75
N ILE A 145 9.56 -7.33 17.99
CA ILE A 145 10.29 -7.68 19.22
C ILE A 145 9.48 -7.21 20.43
N GLY A 146 9.08 -5.95 20.46
CA GLY A 146 8.36 -5.37 21.59
C GLY A 146 6.97 -5.97 21.78
N VAL A 147 6.17 -6.04 20.71
CA VAL A 147 4.81 -6.56 20.82
C VAL A 147 4.78 -8.03 21.18
N THR A 148 5.68 -8.83 20.61
CA THR A 148 5.76 -10.27 20.93
C THR A 148 6.17 -10.47 22.40
N TYR A 149 7.18 -9.73 22.88
CA TYR A 149 7.60 -9.83 24.29
C TYR A 149 6.44 -9.50 25.24
N VAL A 150 5.73 -8.41 24.99
CA VAL A 150 4.59 -8.03 25.85
C VAL A 150 3.50 -9.09 25.77
N SER A 151 3.12 -9.53 24.58
CA SER A 151 1.99 -10.43 24.38
C SER A 151 2.24 -11.88 24.83
N THR A 152 3.51 -12.30 25.01
CA THR A 152 3.84 -13.68 25.41
C THR A 152 4.45 -13.82 26.79
N ARG A 153 5.05 -12.75 27.36
CA ARG A 153 5.83 -12.81 28.61
C ARG A 153 5.25 -11.96 29.74
N ILE A 154 4.27 -11.12 29.46
CA ILE A 154 3.66 -10.25 30.46
C ILE A 154 2.20 -10.67 30.61
N GLU A 155 1.72 -10.82 31.83
CA GLU A 155 0.31 -11.08 32.10
C GLU A 155 -0.39 -9.80 32.50
N LEU A 156 -1.35 -9.36 31.70
CA LEU A 156 -2.16 -8.20 31.95
C LEU A 156 -3.65 -8.52 31.72
N PRO A 157 -4.56 -7.77 32.35
CA PRO A 157 -6.00 -7.93 32.10
C PRO A 157 -6.36 -7.73 30.63
N PHE A 158 -7.37 -8.46 30.16
CA PHE A 158 -7.95 -8.30 28.82
C PHE A 158 -8.21 -6.82 28.50
N ILE A 159 -8.05 -6.40 27.26
CA ILE A 159 -8.08 -5.03 26.74
C ILE A 159 -6.81 -4.22 27.08
N ILE A 160 -6.41 -4.14 28.36
CA ILE A 160 -5.18 -3.43 28.75
C ILE A 160 -3.98 -4.08 28.11
N HIS A 161 -3.94 -5.41 28.09
CA HIS A 161 -2.84 -6.19 27.50
C HIS A 161 -2.66 -5.91 26.01
N SER A 162 -3.74 -5.98 25.21
CA SER A 162 -3.69 -5.65 23.77
C SER A 162 -3.31 -4.18 23.55
N LEU A 163 -3.84 -3.25 24.37
CA LEU A 163 -3.53 -1.82 24.24
C LEU A 163 -2.06 -1.52 24.54
N VAL A 164 -1.50 -2.09 25.62
CA VAL A 164 -0.09 -1.93 25.98
C VAL A 164 0.80 -2.53 24.89
N ALA A 165 0.46 -3.71 24.37
CA ALA A 165 1.19 -4.34 23.28
C ALA A 165 1.21 -3.46 22.00
N ILE A 166 0.08 -2.86 21.64
CA ILE A 166 -0.01 -1.91 20.50
C ILE A 166 0.85 -0.67 20.77
N ILE A 167 0.76 -0.08 21.95
CA ILE A 167 1.57 1.10 22.31
C ILE A 167 3.06 0.79 22.24
N VAL A 168 3.49 -0.35 22.77
CA VAL A 168 4.89 -0.78 22.72
C VAL A 168 5.34 -0.97 21.28
N ALA A 169 4.54 -1.58 20.41
CA ALA A 169 4.86 -1.72 18.99
C ALA A 169 5.05 -0.36 18.31
N VAL A 170 4.15 0.59 18.58
CA VAL A 170 4.20 1.97 18.04
C VAL A 170 5.45 2.70 18.53
N VAL A 171 5.79 2.59 19.82
CA VAL A 171 6.97 3.23 20.42
C VAL A 171 8.26 2.62 19.87
N PHE A 172 8.37 1.29 19.78
CA PHE A 172 9.53 0.61 19.24
C PHE A 172 9.77 0.97 17.77
N ALA A 173 8.74 0.88 16.93
CA ALA A 173 8.84 1.31 15.54
C ALA A 173 9.19 2.80 15.42
N GLY A 174 8.52 3.65 16.20
CA GLY A 174 8.75 5.10 16.20
C GLY A 174 10.17 5.46 16.62
N ALA A 175 10.70 4.79 17.63
CA ALA A 175 12.09 4.97 18.07
C ALA A 175 13.07 4.54 16.96
N TRP A 176 12.84 3.37 16.33
CA TRP A 176 13.67 2.88 15.23
C TRP A 176 13.69 3.83 14.03
N GLY A 177 12.52 4.31 13.62
CA GLY A 177 12.42 5.31 12.55
C GLY A 177 12.98 6.69 12.97
N GLY A 178 12.85 7.04 14.24
CA GLY A 178 13.43 8.25 14.83
C GLY A 178 14.95 8.31 14.71
N ILE A 179 15.65 7.17 14.81
CA ILE A 179 17.11 7.06 14.57
C ILE A 179 17.44 7.54 13.16
N VAL A 180 16.69 7.09 12.14
CA VAL A 180 16.88 7.51 10.74
C VAL A 180 16.71 9.03 10.60
N GLY A 181 15.60 9.54 11.15
CA GLY A 181 15.31 10.98 11.13
C GLY A 181 16.40 11.80 11.83
N TYR A 182 16.93 11.31 12.94
CA TYR A 182 18.03 11.96 13.68
C TYR A 182 19.33 11.97 12.87
N LEU A 183 19.72 10.84 12.29
CA LEU A 183 20.90 10.74 11.44
C LEU A 183 20.80 11.71 10.25
N LYS A 184 19.65 11.72 9.54
CA LYS A 184 19.41 12.68 8.46
C LYS A 184 19.53 14.13 8.93
N ALA A 185 18.94 14.46 10.07
CA ALA A 185 18.92 15.82 10.60
C ALA A 185 20.32 16.31 11.04
N LYS A 186 21.16 15.44 11.59
CA LYS A 186 22.47 15.80 12.15
C LYS A 186 23.63 15.64 11.17
N THR A 187 23.60 14.58 10.36
CA THR A 187 24.73 14.24 9.49
C THR A 187 24.44 14.47 8.00
N GLY A 188 23.18 14.79 7.65
CA GLY A 188 22.76 14.89 6.25
C GLY A 188 22.70 13.51 5.53
N ALA A 189 22.78 12.41 6.27
CA ALA A 189 22.77 11.07 5.70
C ALA A 189 21.52 10.85 4.84
N HIS A 190 21.71 10.10 3.75
CA HIS A 190 20.61 9.79 2.84
C HIS A 190 19.66 8.76 3.48
N GLU A 191 18.41 9.14 3.73
CA GLU A 191 17.44 8.33 4.46
C GLU A 191 17.18 6.96 3.84
N VAL A 192 17.23 6.86 2.51
CA VAL A 192 17.04 5.59 1.78
C VAL A 192 18.13 4.58 2.16
N ILE A 193 19.39 5.01 2.16
CA ILE A 193 20.53 4.14 2.49
C ILE A 193 20.45 3.71 3.95
N VAL A 194 20.21 4.66 4.85
CA VAL A 194 20.11 4.39 6.30
C VAL A 194 18.95 3.43 6.59
N THR A 195 17.78 3.64 5.98
CA THR A 195 16.60 2.77 6.21
C THR A 195 16.84 1.35 5.69
N ILE A 196 17.47 1.18 4.52
CA ILE A 196 17.81 -0.15 3.99
C ILE A 196 18.81 -0.87 4.91
N MET A 197 19.87 -0.19 5.36
CA MET A 197 20.84 -0.80 6.27
C MET A 197 20.20 -1.18 7.60
N LEU A 198 19.37 -0.32 8.17
CA LEU A 198 18.66 -0.60 9.41
C LEU A 198 17.60 -1.72 9.27
N ASN A 199 17.07 -1.99 8.07
CA ASN A 199 16.22 -3.17 7.85
C ASN A 199 17.00 -4.46 8.14
N TYR A 200 18.23 -4.59 7.62
CA TYR A 200 19.07 -5.77 7.89
C TYR A 200 19.39 -5.92 9.37
N VAL A 201 19.71 -4.80 10.06
CA VAL A 201 19.99 -4.83 11.49
C VAL A 201 18.75 -5.30 12.26
N ALA A 202 17.57 -4.73 11.97
CA ALA A 202 16.33 -5.07 12.68
C ALA A 202 15.93 -6.54 12.45
N LEU A 203 16.03 -7.04 11.21
CA LEU A 203 15.70 -8.43 10.88
C LEU A 203 16.61 -9.43 11.58
N ASN A 204 17.91 -9.14 11.65
CA ASN A 204 18.86 -9.99 12.37
C ASN A 204 18.63 -9.93 13.87
N LEU A 205 18.37 -8.73 14.44
CA LEU A 205 18.00 -8.59 15.85
C LEU A 205 16.74 -9.38 16.17
N PHE A 206 15.69 -9.24 15.36
CA PHE A 206 14.43 -9.97 15.55
C PHE A 206 14.65 -11.49 15.52
N THR A 207 15.40 -11.98 14.54
CA THR A 207 15.75 -13.42 14.45
C THR A 207 16.59 -13.87 15.64
N PHE A 208 17.53 -13.06 16.12
CA PHE A 208 18.32 -13.33 17.31
C PHE A 208 17.44 -13.46 18.55
N PHE A 209 16.50 -12.54 18.77
CA PHE A 209 15.57 -12.61 19.91
C PHE A 209 14.65 -13.82 19.82
N LEU A 210 14.18 -14.20 18.61
CA LEU A 210 13.37 -15.43 18.42
C LEU A 210 14.14 -16.73 18.64
N ARG A 211 15.48 -16.69 18.65
CA ARG A 211 16.33 -17.87 18.95
C ARG A 211 16.85 -17.90 20.39
N THR A 212 16.63 -16.83 21.14
CA THR A 212 17.21 -16.71 22.48
C THR A 212 16.22 -17.21 23.53
N PRO A 213 16.60 -18.30 24.29
CA PRO A 213 15.78 -18.78 25.38
C PRO A 213 15.53 -17.72 26.45
N GLY A 214 14.31 -17.67 26.98
CA GLY A 214 13.90 -16.70 27.98
C GLY A 214 13.54 -15.31 27.42
N LEU A 215 13.78 -15.04 26.12
CA LEU A 215 13.32 -13.82 25.45
C LEU A 215 12.06 -14.12 24.62
N LEU A 216 12.21 -14.44 23.33
CA LEU A 216 11.07 -14.67 22.45
C LEU A 216 10.96 -16.12 21.96
N LEU A 217 11.94 -16.98 22.22
CA LEU A 217 11.88 -18.37 21.78
C LEU A 217 10.72 -19.09 22.47
N GLU A 218 9.96 -19.88 21.69
CA GLU A 218 8.86 -20.73 22.14
C GLU A 218 9.36 -21.71 23.24
N GLU A 219 8.59 -21.83 24.32
CA GLU A 219 8.94 -22.74 25.44
C GLU A 219 8.84 -24.21 25.02
N GLY A 220 9.93 -24.95 25.18
CA GLY A 220 10.01 -26.34 24.71
C GLY A 220 10.20 -26.49 23.20
N GLY A 221 10.43 -25.40 22.47
CA GLY A 221 10.62 -25.40 21.02
C GLY A 221 11.93 -26.10 20.61
N ALA A 222 11.91 -26.78 19.45
CA ALA A 222 13.04 -27.54 18.89
C ALA A 222 14.13 -26.67 18.25
N GLY A 223 14.34 -25.43 18.71
CA GLY A 223 15.38 -24.50 18.18
C GLY A 223 15.04 -23.79 16.89
N THR A 224 13.84 -23.96 16.36
CA THR A 224 13.35 -23.13 15.25
C THR A 224 13.03 -21.71 15.76
N PRO A 225 13.41 -20.63 15.02
CA PRO A 225 13.15 -19.27 15.45
C PRO A 225 11.65 -18.96 15.37
N LYS A 226 10.95 -19.19 16.46
CA LYS A 226 9.50 -19.01 16.59
C LYS A 226 9.16 -18.63 18.03
N SER A 227 8.17 -17.78 18.23
CA SER A 227 7.66 -17.44 19.56
C SER A 227 6.46 -18.30 19.94
N ASP A 228 6.12 -18.28 21.22
CA ASP A 228 4.80 -18.68 21.68
C ASP A 228 3.71 -17.85 20.98
N PRO A 229 2.49 -18.38 20.85
CA PRO A 229 1.35 -17.57 20.42
C PRO A 229 1.08 -16.47 21.44
N PRO A 230 0.47 -15.34 21.05
CA PRO A 230 0.08 -14.29 21.98
C PRO A 230 -0.90 -14.86 23.01
N ALA A 231 -0.77 -14.44 24.28
CA ALA A 231 -1.72 -14.80 25.31
C ALA A 231 -3.15 -14.43 24.90
N GLU A 232 -4.16 -15.19 25.32
CA GLU A 232 -5.56 -14.94 24.97
C GLU A 232 -6.01 -13.52 25.36
N THR A 233 -5.46 -12.98 26.45
CA THR A 233 -5.71 -11.61 26.91
C THR A 233 -5.08 -10.54 26.03
N ALA A 234 -4.02 -10.87 25.28
CA ALA A 234 -3.34 -9.96 24.36
C ALA A 234 -3.84 -10.08 22.93
N ALA A 235 -4.29 -11.27 22.53
CA ALA A 235 -4.77 -11.52 21.16
C ALA A 235 -5.91 -10.59 20.79
N LEU A 236 -5.87 -10.08 19.54
CA LEU A 236 -6.98 -9.28 19.02
C LEU A 236 -8.16 -10.21 18.73
N PRO A 237 -9.34 -9.97 19.34
CA PRO A 237 -10.50 -10.83 19.16
C PRO A 237 -11.01 -10.77 17.72
N ASN A 238 -11.70 -11.83 17.30
CA ASN A 238 -12.40 -11.86 16.04
C ASN A 238 -13.56 -10.83 16.03
N LEU A 239 -13.79 -10.18 14.89
CA LEU A 239 -14.90 -9.21 14.72
C LEU A 239 -16.26 -9.92 14.63
N PHE A 240 -16.25 -11.13 14.08
CA PHE A 240 -17.41 -12.01 13.92
C PHE A 240 -17.12 -13.35 14.59
N THR A 241 -17.80 -14.40 14.20
CA THR A 241 -17.56 -15.76 14.68
C THR A 241 -16.15 -16.26 14.31
N ASP A 242 -15.67 -17.28 14.99
CA ASP A 242 -14.33 -17.88 14.76
C ASP A 242 -14.17 -18.48 13.35
N GLU A 243 -15.26 -18.65 12.63
CA GLU A 243 -15.28 -19.08 11.24
C GLU A 243 -14.62 -18.07 10.29
N TYR A 244 -14.69 -16.77 10.64
CA TYR A 244 -14.09 -15.68 9.87
C TYR A 244 -12.83 -15.19 10.60
N ARG A 245 -11.67 -15.35 9.99
CA ARG A 245 -10.38 -14.89 10.54
C ARG A 245 -10.21 -13.37 10.44
N LEU A 246 -11.29 -12.61 10.65
CA LEU A 246 -11.27 -11.15 10.62
C LEU A 246 -11.24 -10.60 12.05
N HIS A 247 -10.14 -9.97 12.40
CA HIS A 247 -9.88 -9.46 13.75
C HIS A 247 -10.14 -7.95 13.87
N TRP A 248 -10.20 -7.44 15.08
CA TRP A 248 -10.25 -6.01 15.39
C TRP A 248 -9.11 -5.18 14.78
N GLY A 249 -8.09 -5.83 14.24
CA GLY A 249 -7.05 -5.19 13.45
C GLY A 249 -7.55 -4.39 12.25
N LEU A 250 -8.69 -4.76 11.65
CA LEU A 250 -9.34 -3.95 10.61
C LEU A 250 -9.86 -2.62 11.17
N VAL A 251 -10.49 -2.65 12.36
CA VAL A 251 -10.97 -1.44 13.03
C VAL A 251 -9.80 -0.52 13.36
N LEU A 252 -8.67 -1.10 13.79
CA LEU A 252 -7.42 -0.35 14.00
C LEU A 252 -6.92 0.31 12.70
N ALA A 253 -6.98 -0.39 11.56
CA ALA A 253 -6.58 0.16 10.26
C ALA A 253 -7.50 1.32 9.80
N VAL A 254 -8.81 1.20 10.01
CA VAL A 254 -9.78 2.27 9.74
C VAL A 254 -9.52 3.47 10.65
N ALA A 255 -9.33 3.25 11.95
CA ALA A 255 -9.00 4.30 12.91
C ALA A 255 -7.66 4.98 12.56
N ALA A 256 -6.63 4.20 12.18
CA ALA A 256 -5.36 4.72 11.72
C ALA A 256 -5.50 5.57 10.44
N THR A 257 -6.37 5.16 9.51
CA THR A 257 -6.67 5.93 8.29
C THR A 257 -7.32 7.27 8.62
N PHE A 258 -8.28 7.28 9.54
CA PHE A 258 -8.93 8.50 9.99
C PHE A 258 -7.96 9.41 10.76
N PHE A 259 -7.12 8.83 11.64
CA PHE A 259 -6.07 9.56 12.36
C PHE A 259 -5.04 10.17 11.40
N TYR A 260 -4.61 9.43 10.38
CA TYR A 260 -3.72 9.95 9.34
C TYR A 260 -4.34 11.13 8.59
N TRP A 261 -5.61 11.02 8.18
CA TRP A 261 -6.33 12.11 7.54
C TRP A 261 -6.37 13.35 8.43
N TRP A 262 -6.77 13.19 9.69
CA TRP A 262 -6.80 14.28 10.66
C TRP A 262 -5.39 14.87 10.88
N LEU A 263 -4.38 14.03 11.10
CA LEU A 263 -3.00 14.45 11.29
C LEU A 263 -2.48 15.26 10.11
N MET A 264 -2.67 14.76 8.90
CA MET A 264 -2.09 15.38 7.70
C MET A 264 -2.88 16.56 7.17
N GLU A 265 -4.21 16.60 7.32
CA GLU A 265 -5.05 17.64 6.72
C GLU A 265 -5.53 18.69 7.72
N ARG A 266 -5.66 18.34 8.99
CA ARG A 266 -6.29 19.20 10.01
C ARG A 266 -5.36 19.67 11.11
N SER A 267 -4.21 19.00 11.34
CA SER A 267 -3.32 19.36 12.44
C SER A 267 -2.23 20.35 12.05
N THR A 268 -1.72 21.10 13.04
CA THR A 268 -0.55 22.00 12.89
C THR A 268 0.74 21.21 12.61
N ILE A 269 0.83 19.98 13.12
CA ILE A 269 1.97 19.09 12.86
C ILE A 269 1.99 18.69 11.39
N GLY A 270 0.84 18.27 10.84
CA GLY A 270 0.69 17.95 9.42
C GLY A 270 0.95 19.15 8.52
N TYR A 271 0.55 20.34 8.93
CA TYR A 271 0.91 21.57 8.21
C TYR A 271 2.44 21.72 8.10
N ARG A 272 3.17 21.60 9.22
CA ARG A 272 4.64 21.66 9.21
C ARG A 272 5.25 20.59 8.33
N PHE A 273 4.73 19.36 8.38
CA PHE A 273 5.17 18.25 7.53
C PHE A 273 5.03 18.58 6.05
N ARG A 274 3.87 19.08 5.63
CA ARG A 274 3.62 19.46 4.23
C ARG A 274 4.50 20.62 3.78
N MET A 275 4.68 21.65 4.63
CA MET A 275 5.53 22.80 4.30
C MET A 275 6.97 22.40 4.07
N VAL A 276 7.53 21.52 4.90
CA VAL A 276 8.88 21.00 4.73
C VAL A 276 8.98 20.16 3.45
N GLY A 277 7.96 19.36 3.14
CA GLY A 277 7.90 18.55 1.91
C GLY A 277 7.78 19.38 0.64
N PHE A 278 7.11 20.52 0.68
CA PHE A 278 7.01 21.42 -0.49
C PHE A 278 8.33 22.15 -0.76
N ASN A 279 8.90 22.77 0.28
CA ASN A 279 10.18 23.47 0.18
C ASN A 279 10.78 23.66 1.57
N SER A 280 11.82 22.90 1.87
CA SER A 280 12.49 22.94 3.17
C SER A 280 13.14 24.28 3.48
N SER A 281 13.68 24.99 2.46
CA SER A 281 14.28 26.31 2.62
C SER A 281 13.23 27.37 2.95
N ALA A 282 12.09 27.38 2.26
CA ALA A 282 10.98 28.28 2.56
C ALA A 282 10.37 27.98 3.94
N ALA A 283 10.24 26.71 4.30
CA ALA A 283 9.77 26.30 5.63
C ALA A 283 10.70 26.81 6.74
N LYS A 284 12.02 26.74 6.52
CA LYS A 284 13.02 27.27 7.45
C LYS A 284 12.92 28.80 7.59
N ALA A 285 12.74 29.52 6.48
CA ALA A 285 12.52 30.97 6.48
C ALA A 285 11.24 31.38 7.23
N SER A 286 10.21 30.51 7.22
CA SER A 286 8.96 30.69 7.97
C SER A 286 9.06 30.25 9.46
N GLY A 287 10.26 29.97 9.98
CA GLY A 287 10.49 29.62 11.38
C GLY A 287 10.24 28.13 11.72
N ILE A 288 10.01 27.27 10.73
CA ILE A 288 9.84 25.83 10.96
C ILE A 288 11.23 25.19 11.14
N ARG A 289 11.41 24.45 12.23
CA ARG A 289 12.67 23.70 12.50
C ARG A 289 12.69 22.43 11.67
N VAL A 290 13.27 22.49 10.47
CA VAL A 290 13.29 21.40 9.48
C VAL A 290 13.90 20.13 10.06
N GLU A 291 15.02 20.24 10.78
CA GLU A 291 15.73 19.11 11.36
C GLU A 291 14.85 18.32 12.35
N ARG A 292 14.16 19.02 13.24
CA ARG A 292 13.21 18.39 14.18
C ARG A 292 12.00 17.78 13.44
N THR A 293 11.57 18.44 12.38
CA THR A 293 10.45 17.94 11.54
C THR A 293 10.81 16.62 10.87
N PHE A 294 12.04 16.44 10.39
CA PHE A 294 12.50 15.17 9.83
C PHE A 294 12.50 14.04 10.87
N VAL A 295 12.98 14.31 12.10
CA VAL A 295 12.97 13.30 13.18
C VAL A 295 11.55 12.85 13.49
N TRP A 296 10.65 13.79 13.74
CA TRP A 296 9.26 13.48 14.09
C TRP A 296 8.49 12.84 12.94
N ALA A 297 8.76 13.25 11.69
CA ALA A 297 8.12 12.67 10.53
C ALA A 297 8.54 11.21 10.32
N MET A 298 9.84 10.89 10.47
CA MET A 298 10.31 9.51 10.37
C MET A 298 9.81 8.66 11.54
N ALA A 299 9.78 9.19 12.75
CA ALA A 299 9.21 8.51 13.91
C ALA A 299 7.71 8.23 13.72
N ALA A 300 6.93 9.23 13.27
CA ALA A 300 5.52 9.06 12.99
C ALA A 300 5.25 8.10 11.83
N SER A 301 6.03 8.16 10.75
CA SER A 301 5.99 7.21 9.65
C SER A 301 6.20 5.78 10.13
N ALA A 302 7.22 5.56 10.94
CA ALA A 302 7.53 4.27 11.54
C ALA A 302 6.46 3.81 12.55
N ALA A 303 5.86 4.72 13.30
CA ALA A 303 4.77 4.40 14.23
C ALA A 303 3.58 3.72 13.56
N PHE A 304 3.22 4.13 12.34
CA PHE A 304 2.20 3.43 11.52
C PHE A 304 2.66 2.03 11.10
N ALA A 305 3.95 1.83 10.80
CA ALA A 305 4.49 0.49 10.56
C ALA A 305 4.46 -0.36 11.84
N GLY A 306 4.60 0.27 13.02
CA GLY A 306 4.40 -0.37 14.32
C GLY A 306 2.97 -0.86 14.53
N LEU A 307 1.96 -0.11 14.09
CA LEU A 307 0.55 -0.57 14.11
C LEU A 307 0.36 -1.81 13.22
N ALA A 308 0.98 -1.83 12.04
CA ALA A 308 0.96 -3.00 11.16
C ALA A 308 1.63 -4.22 11.81
N ALA A 309 2.74 -4.02 12.51
CA ALA A 309 3.43 -5.06 13.26
C ALA A 309 2.58 -5.58 14.43
N ALA A 310 1.93 -4.69 15.19
CA ALA A 310 1.01 -5.05 16.25
C ALA A 310 -0.14 -5.92 15.72
N ASN A 311 -0.75 -5.52 14.60
CA ASN A 311 -1.77 -6.32 13.95
C ASN A 311 -1.27 -7.75 13.65
N GLN A 312 -0.10 -7.89 13.02
CA GLN A 312 0.47 -9.19 12.67
C GLN A 312 0.84 -10.03 13.91
N GLY A 313 1.46 -9.41 14.91
CA GLY A 313 1.89 -10.09 16.13
C GLY A 313 0.72 -10.59 16.98
N LEU A 314 -0.31 -9.74 17.17
CA LEU A 314 -1.46 -10.04 18.03
C LEU A 314 -2.54 -10.91 17.37
N THR A 315 -2.47 -11.13 16.05
CA THR A 315 -3.38 -12.04 15.32
C THR A 315 -2.72 -13.36 14.90
N SER A 316 -1.48 -13.61 15.33
CA SER A 316 -0.72 -14.80 14.95
C SER A 316 -1.11 -16.01 15.81
N VAL A 317 -2.01 -16.85 15.30
CA VAL A 317 -2.49 -18.06 15.98
C VAL A 317 -1.36 -19.06 16.28
N GLY A 318 -0.33 -19.11 15.46
CA GLY A 318 0.77 -20.08 15.60
C GLY A 318 2.05 -19.51 16.19
N GLY A 319 2.02 -18.31 16.76
CA GLY A 319 3.23 -17.60 17.19
C GLY A 319 3.91 -16.84 16.05
N VAL A 320 4.89 -16.01 16.42
CA VAL A 320 5.58 -15.11 15.49
C VAL A 320 6.85 -15.77 14.95
N THR A 321 7.04 -15.72 13.65
CA THR A 321 8.22 -16.24 12.93
C THR A 321 8.98 -15.12 12.24
N PRO A 322 10.26 -15.29 11.84
CA PRO A 322 11.02 -14.26 11.12
C PRO A 322 10.36 -13.78 9.83
N SER A 323 9.53 -14.61 9.19
CA SER A 323 8.85 -14.31 7.93
C SER A 323 7.45 -13.70 8.09
N ILE A 324 6.97 -13.46 9.31
CA ILE A 324 5.60 -12.99 9.57
C ILE A 324 5.27 -11.65 8.91
N HIS A 325 6.28 -10.80 8.71
CA HIS A 325 6.10 -9.52 8.01
C HIS A 325 5.82 -9.69 6.49
N ALA A 326 6.04 -10.89 5.91
CA ALA A 326 5.65 -11.34 4.56
C ALA A 326 5.76 -10.26 3.46
N ASN A 327 6.85 -9.47 3.45
CA ASN A 327 7.10 -8.34 2.56
C ASN A 327 6.10 -7.16 2.67
N ILE A 328 5.23 -7.13 3.67
CA ILE A 328 4.24 -6.06 3.87
C ILE A 328 4.87 -4.67 3.80
N GLY A 329 6.08 -4.52 4.38
CA GLY A 329 6.79 -3.23 4.37
C GLY A 329 7.15 -2.74 2.96
N PHE A 330 7.48 -3.62 2.01
CA PHE A 330 7.73 -3.26 0.61
C PHE A 330 6.41 -3.05 -0.15
N ASP A 331 5.43 -3.93 0.04
CA ASP A 331 4.11 -3.80 -0.57
C ASP A 331 3.43 -2.48 -0.16
N ALA A 332 3.69 -2.01 1.07
CA ALA A 332 3.18 -0.76 1.59
C ALA A 332 3.71 0.48 0.83
N ILE A 333 4.93 0.42 0.27
CA ILE A 333 5.46 1.48 -0.61
C ILE A 333 4.56 1.61 -1.84
N THR A 334 4.22 0.48 -2.42
CA THR A 334 3.34 0.36 -3.57
C THR A 334 1.93 0.88 -3.26
N VAL A 335 1.38 0.49 -2.11
CA VAL A 335 0.08 0.96 -1.61
C VAL A 335 0.07 2.48 -1.41
N ALA A 336 1.14 3.05 -0.85
CA ALA A 336 1.27 4.50 -0.65
C ALA A 336 1.36 5.27 -1.98
N LEU A 337 2.11 4.75 -2.96
CA LEU A 337 2.23 5.34 -4.29
C LEU A 337 0.90 5.25 -5.06
N LEU A 338 0.27 4.08 -5.09
CA LEU A 338 -1.03 3.88 -5.73
C LEU A 338 -2.10 4.77 -5.11
N GLY A 339 -2.10 4.91 -3.79
CA GLY A 339 -3.01 5.76 -3.05
C GLY A 339 -2.70 7.26 -3.16
N GLY A 340 -1.60 7.66 -3.83
CA GLY A 340 -1.18 9.04 -3.99
C GLY A 340 -0.91 9.75 -2.66
N SER A 341 -0.48 9.00 -1.63
CA SER A 341 -0.22 9.47 -0.26
C SER A 341 -1.42 10.18 0.39
N ARG A 342 -2.66 9.89 -0.04
CA ARG A 342 -3.91 10.37 0.55
C ARG A 342 -4.56 9.27 1.36
N ALA A 343 -5.15 9.60 2.50
CA ALA A 343 -5.77 8.63 3.41
C ALA A 343 -6.72 7.65 2.69
N GLY A 344 -7.75 8.17 2.02
CA GLY A 344 -8.73 7.34 1.29
C GLY A 344 -8.10 6.56 0.12
N GLY A 345 -7.13 7.16 -0.58
CA GLY A 345 -6.40 6.48 -1.66
C GLY A 345 -5.58 5.30 -1.15
N ILE A 346 -4.85 5.47 -0.04
CA ILE A 346 -4.07 4.40 0.60
C ILE A 346 -4.98 3.29 1.12
N PHE A 347 -6.14 3.65 1.69
CA PHE A 347 -7.12 2.67 2.14
C PHE A 347 -7.61 1.79 0.98
N LEU A 348 -8.04 2.39 -0.13
CA LEU A 348 -8.50 1.66 -1.32
C LEU A 348 -7.38 0.85 -1.98
N ALA A 349 -6.17 1.40 -2.05
CA ALA A 349 -5.01 0.68 -2.56
C ALA A 349 -4.67 -0.54 -1.68
N GLY A 350 -4.74 -0.39 -0.36
CA GLY A 350 -4.52 -1.49 0.57
C GLY A 350 -5.57 -2.60 0.45
N LEU A 351 -6.84 -2.25 0.19
CA LEU A 351 -7.88 -3.23 -0.12
C LEU A 351 -7.58 -4.01 -1.41
N LEU A 352 -7.14 -3.33 -2.46
CA LEU A 352 -6.75 -3.98 -3.72
C LEU A 352 -5.59 -4.95 -3.52
N PHE A 353 -4.55 -4.55 -2.80
CA PHE A 353 -3.39 -5.41 -2.53
C PHE A 353 -3.74 -6.56 -1.57
N GLY A 354 -4.61 -6.32 -0.59
CA GLY A 354 -5.20 -7.35 0.25
C GLY A 354 -5.94 -8.40 -0.57
N ALA A 355 -6.72 -7.97 -1.58
CA ALA A 355 -7.42 -8.86 -2.51
C ALA A 355 -6.44 -9.73 -3.32
N PHE A 356 -5.32 -9.16 -3.79
CA PHE A 356 -4.28 -9.95 -4.48
C PHE A 356 -3.64 -11.00 -3.56
N LYS A 357 -3.36 -10.66 -2.31
CA LYS A 357 -2.80 -11.62 -1.34
C LYS A 357 -3.80 -12.72 -0.98
N ALA A 358 -5.08 -12.39 -0.82
CA ALA A 358 -6.12 -13.36 -0.52
C ALA A 358 -6.43 -14.28 -1.70
N GLY A 359 -6.46 -13.73 -2.92
CA GLY A 359 -6.79 -14.49 -4.13
C GLY A 359 -5.64 -15.31 -4.72
N GLY A 360 -4.37 -14.99 -4.37
CA GLY A 360 -3.20 -15.70 -4.89
C GLY A 360 -3.24 -17.22 -4.74
N PRO A 361 -3.52 -17.76 -3.54
CA PRO A 361 -3.66 -19.21 -3.34
C PRO A 361 -4.74 -19.85 -4.21
N ALA A 362 -5.87 -19.17 -4.44
CA ALA A 362 -6.93 -19.69 -5.31
C ALA A 362 -6.50 -19.78 -6.78
N MET A 363 -5.67 -18.83 -7.25
CA MET A 363 -5.08 -18.89 -8.59
C MET A 363 -4.10 -20.07 -8.71
N GLN A 364 -3.34 -20.35 -7.67
CA GLN A 364 -2.41 -21.49 -7.66
C GLN A 364 -3.13 -22.83 -7.81
N VAL A 365 -4.33 -22.98 -7.25
CA VAL A 365 -5.13 -24.19 -7.38
C VAL A 365 -5.54 -24.46 -8.83
N VAL A 366 -5.73 -23.43 -9.64
CA VAL A 366 -6.07 -23.56 -11.08
C VAL A 366 -4.82 -23.55 -11.98
N GLY A 367 -3.63 -23.77 -11.42
CA GLY A 367 -2.38 -23.90 -12.17
C GLY A 367 -1.75 -22.56 -12.61
N VAL A 368 -2.19 -21.44 -12.05
CA VAL A 368 -1.58 -20.13 -12.30
C VAL A 368 -0.58 -19.80 -11.18
N ALA A 369 0.67 -19.57 -11.55
CA ALA A 369 1.71 -19.23 -10.59
C ALA A 369 1.39 -17.91 -9.84
N PRO A 370 1.41 -17.90 -8.49
CA PRO A 370 1.07 -16.70 -7.70
C PRO A 370 2.04 -15.54 -7.93
N GLU A 371 3.24 -15.81 -8.42
CA GLU A 371 4.25 -14.82 -8.80
C GLU A 371 3.74 -13.87 -9.88
N ILE A 372 2.80 -14.31 -10.73
CA ILE A 372 2.17 -13.46 -11.76
C ILE A 372 1.48 -12.25 -11.11
N LEU A 373 0.86 -12.42 -9.94
CA LEU A 373 0.28 -11.28 -9.21
C LEU A 373 1.34 -10.29 -8.74
N ASN A 374 2.53 -10.75 -8.35
CA ASN A 374 3.64 -9.86 -7.99
C ASN A 374 4.10 -9.05 -9.22
N VAL A 375 4.13 -9.67 -10.40
CA VAL A 375 4.43 -8.97 -11.67
C VAL A 375 3.34 -7.95 -11.99
N VAL A 376 2.07 -8.29 -11.85
CA VAL A 376 0.94 -7.37 -12.04
C VAL A 376 1.07 -6.17 -11.09
N GLN A 377 1.34 -6.42 -9.81
CA GLN A 377 1.55 -5.37 -8.80
C GLN A 377 2.71 -4.45 -9.19
N ALA A 378 3.86 -5.02 -9.56
CA ALA A 378 5.04 -4.24 -9.94
C ALA A 378 4.77 -3.36 -11.18
N LEU A 379 4.05 -3.87 -12.18
CA LEU A 379 3.67 -3.12 -13.37
C LEU A 379 2.70 -1.98 -13.06
N ILE A 380 1.69 -2.23 -12.23
CA ILE A 380 0.77 -1.17 -11.76
C ILE A 380 1.56 -0.02 -11.16
N VAL A 381 2.53 -0.34 -10.26
CA VAL A 381 3.38 0.66 -9.62
C VAL A 381 4.27 1.39 -10.62
N MET A 382 4.92 0.64 -11.51
CA MET A 382 5.77 1.24 -12.53
C MET A 382 5.01 2.27 -13.38
N PHE A 383 3.80 1.94 -13.81
CA PHE A 383 2.98 2.85 -14.60
C PHE A 383 2.47 4.06 -13.80
N ILE A 384 2.25 3.90 -12.49
CA ILE A 384 1.86 5.01 -11.61
C ILE A 384 3.05 5.92 -11.32
N ALA A 385 4.23 5.33 -11.06
CA ALA A 385 5.46 6.06 -10.79
C ALA A 385 5.99 6.80 -12.02
N ALA A 386 5.70 6.28 -13.22
CA ALA A 386 6.11 6.86 -14.50
C ALA A 386 4.91 7.30 -15.36
N PRO A 387 4.18 8.37 -15.00
CA PRO A 387 2.99 8.86 -15.72
C PRO A 387 3.19 9.10 -17.22
N PRO A 388 4.40 9.47 -17.71
CA PRO A 388 4.64 9.60 -19.13
C PRO A 388 4.43 8.29 -19.92
N LEU A 389 4.68 7.13 -19.32
CA LEU A 389 4.49 5.83 -19.99
C LEU A 389 3.02 5.56 -20.30
N ILE A 390 2.12 5.75 -19.32
CA ILE A 390 0.67 5.61 -19.54
C ILE A 390 0.17 6.62 -20.59
N ARG A 391 0.67 7.85 -20.54
CA ARG A 391 0.29 8.86 -21.52
C ARG A 391 0.73 8.50 -22.94
N ALA A 392 1.95 7.97 -23.07
CA ALA A 392 2.45 7.53 -24.37
C ALA A 392 1.65 6.32 -24.89
N LEU A 393 1.35 5.34 -24.02
CA LEU A 393 0.62 4.13 -24.38
C LEU A 393 -0.83 4.43 -24.83
N PHE A 394 -1.54 5.32 -24.09
CA PHE A 394 -2.94 5.66 -24.37
C PHE A 394 -3.11 6.98 -25.11
N ARG A 395 -2.02 7.59 -25.61
CA ARG A 395 -2.02 8.89 -26.32
C ARG A 395 -2.80 9.97 -25.58
N LEU A 396 -2.71 10.01 -24.26
CA LEU A 396 -3.43 10.97 -23.44
C LEU A 396 -2.90 12.39 -23.63
N PRO A 397 -3.77 13.42 -23.61
CA PRO A 397 -3.37 14.81 -23.79
C PRO A 397 -2.39 15.24 -22.68
N GLN A 398 -1.45 16.11 -23.04
CA GLN A 398 -0.54 16.69 -22.06
C GLN A 398 -1.30 17.67 -21.15
N PRO A 399 -0.99 17.72 -19.84
CA PRO A 399 -1.55 18.75 -18.98
C PRO A 399 -1.13 20.13 -19.49
N PRO A 400 -1.99 21.13 -19.34
CA PRO A 400 -1.65 22.50 -19.73
C PRO A 400 -0.35 22.91 -19.03
N LYS A 401 0.63 23.38 -19.81
CA LYS A 401 1.87 23.92 -19.24
C LYS A 401 1.49 25.10 -18.34
N ARG A 402 1.76 24.99 -17.04
CA ARG A 402 1.67 26.15 -16.13
C ARG A 402 2.64 27.20 -16.65
N LYS A 403 2.14 28.36 -17.03
CA LYS A 403 3.01 29.50 -17.41
C LYS A 403 3.92 29.78 -16.22
N PRO A 404 5.24 29.92 -16.43
CA PRO A 404 6.14 30.29 -15.35
C PRO A 404 5.72 31.65 -14.78
N ILE A 405 5.79 31.78 -13.45
CA ILE A 405 5.37 32.99 -12.71
C ILE A 405 6.07 34.26 -13.24
N SER A 406 7.26 34.11 -13.84
CA SER A 406 8.00 35.19 -14.50
C SER A 406 7.28 35.82 -15.71
N GLU A 407 6.40 35.08 -16.40
CA GLU A 407 5.62 35.63 -17.52
C GLU A 407 4.35 36.36 -17.07
N ILE A 408 3.79 35.96 -15.92
CA ILE A 408 2.61 36.63 -15.34
C ILE A 408 2.99 38.02 -14.84
N GLY A 409 4.17 38.17 -14.24
CA GLY A 409 4.68 39.49 -13.82
C GLY A 409 5.02 40.44 -14.98
N ARG A 410 5.47 39.91 -16.11
CA ARG A 410 5.78 40.76 -17.32
C ARG A 410 4.55 41.21 -18.09
N ALA A 411 3.47 40.43 -18.06
CA ALA A 411 2.21 40.83 -18.71
C ALA A 411 1.55 41.98 -17.95
N SER A 412 1.54 41.96 -16.62
CA SER A 412 0.95 43.03 -15.79
C SER A 412 1.73 44.35 -15.81
N CYS A 413 3.03 44.32 -16.15
CA CYS A 413 3.85 45.54 -16.32
C CYS A 413 3.76 46.16 -17.71
N ARG A 414 3.15 45.50 -18.72
CA ARG A 414 2.96 46.05 -20.06
C ARG A 414 1.62 46.74 -20.25
N GLU A 415 0.70 46.55 -19.32
CA GLU A 415 -0.63 47.18 -19.34
C GLU A 415 -0.76 48.43 -18.43
N ARG A 416 0.37 48.94 -17.90
CA ARG A 416 0.41 50.22 -17.17
C ARG A 416 1.21 51.28 -17.88
#